data_507fcae70f9c4d2fc0659878f33c3cab
#
_entry.id   507fcae70f9c4d2fc0659878f33c3cab
#
_cell.length_a   1.000
_cell.length_b   1.000
_cell.length_c   1.000
_cell.angle_alpha   90.00
_cell.angle_beta   90.00
_cell.angle_gamma   90.00
#
_symmetry.space_group_name_H-M   'P 1'
#
loop_
_entity.id
_entity.type
_entity.pdbx_description
1 polymer ?
#
loop_
_entity_poly.entity_id
_entity_poly.type
_entity_poly.pdbx_seq_one_letter_code
_entity_poly.pdbx_strand_id
1 'polypeptide(L)'
;MPNTPIFASFALLLGAVALGSCSEAPAEQAASREVTGAKVTNARMVLSPVSGNPAAVYFDLEYAGDRPITLRGASVKGAESAMMHTYGEWEGRQQMMEMTPLVINAGDKVTFAPGGQHIMAMKPAAELKPGGSTEVTLTVVGGKTFSFPAEIRGANDER
;
A
#
# COMPACT_ATOMS: atom_id res chain seq x y z
N MET A 1 -10.98 -61.53 68.99
CA MET A 1 -9.91 -61.93 68.09
C MET A 1 -10.54 -62.13 66.73
N PRO A 2 -10.34 -61.55 65.69
CA PRO A 2 -9.34 -60.68 65.19
C PRO A 2 -9.89 -59.34 64.69
N ASN A 3 -8.98 -58.40 64.58
CA ASN A 3 -9.19 -57.03 64.09
C ASN A 3 -9.35 -56.96 62.63
N THR A 4 -10.31 -56.15 62.17
CA THR A 4 -10.43 -55.75 60.79
C THR A 4 -10.11 -54.24 60.69
N PRO A 5 -9.14 -53.80 59.93
CA PRO A 5 -8.92 -52.34 59.68
C PRO A 5 -9.80 -51.87 58.52
N ILE A 6 -10.46 -50.78 58.79
CA ILE A 6 -11.25 -49.98 57.81
C ILE A 6 -10.30 -49.18 56.98
N PHE A 7 -10.26 -49.44 55.63
CA PHE A 7 -9.57 -48.60 54.72
C PHE A 7 -10.49 -47.42 54.28
N ALA A 8 -10.14 -46.26 54.75
CA ALA A 8 -10.74 -45.01 54.26
C ALA A 8 -10.14 -44.65 52.91
N SER A 9 -10.92 -44.73 51.82
CA SER A 9 -10.56 -44.27 50.51
C SER A 9 -10.70 -42.75 50.47
N PHE A 10 -9.57 -42.09 50.35
CA PHE A 10 -9.48 -40.64 50.11
C PHE A 10 -9.60 -40.40 48.61
N ALA A 11 -10.73 -39.91 48.13
CA ALA A 11 -10.94 -39.54 46.74
C ALA A 11 -10.32 -38.15 46.52
N LEU A 12 -9.23 -38.12 45.77
CA LEU A 12 -8.54 -36.90 45.34
C LEU A 12 -9.27 -36.33 44.12
N LEU A 13 -10.05 -35.26 44.30
CA LEU A 13 -10.63 -34.49 43.20
C LEU A 13 -9.52 -33.66 42.55
N LEU A 14 -9.04 -34.06 41.39
CA LEU A 14 -8.24 -33.21 40.49
C LEU A 14 -9.16 -32.16 39.85
N GLY A 15 -9.06 -30.93 40.30
CA GLY A 15 -9.65 -29.78 39.63
C GLY A 15 -8.91 -29.50 38.31
N ALA A 16 -9.57 -29.73 37.21
CA ALA A 16 -9.09 -29.30 35.89
C ALA A 16 -9.24 -27.78 35.77
N VAL A 17 -8.13 -27.07 35.87
CA VAL A 17 -8.05 -25.64 35.49
C VAL A 17 -8.09 -25.56 33.96
N ALA A 18 -9.25 -25.23 33.41
CA ALA A 18 -9.37 -24.88 32.00
C ALA A 18 -8.71 -23.51 31.76
N LEU A 19 -7.48 -23.53 31.25
CA LEU A 19 -6.84 -22.36 30.68
C LEU A 19 -7.65 -21.96 29.42
N GLY A 20 -8.48 -20.92 29.57
CA GLY A 20 -9.16 -20.29 28.46
C GLY A 20 -8.11 -19.72 27.51
N SER A 21 -7.85 -20.44 26.43
CA SER A 21 -7.12 -19.92 25.28
C SER A 21 -7.96 -18.79 24.68
N CYS A 22 -7.58 -17.55 24.94
CA CYS A 22 -8.04 -16.42 24.13
C CYS A 22 -7.48 -16.64 22.73
N SER A 23 -8.30 -17.26 21.86
CA SER A 23 -8.08 -17.25 20.44
C SER A 23 -8.23 -15.78 20.00
N GLU A 24 -7.11 -15.09 19.80
CA GLU A 24 -7.11 -13.88 19.02
C GLU A 24 -7.73 -14.23 17.66
N ALA A 25 -8.93 -13.74 17.44
CA ALA A 25 -9.55 -13.78 16.12
C ALA A 25 -8.53 -13.18 15.14
N PRO A 26 -8.22 -13.86 14.01
CA PRO A 26 -7.40 -13.25 12.98
C PRO A 26 -8.09 -11.95 12.63
N ALA A 27 -7.36 -10.83 12.74
CA ALA A 27 -7.81 -9.56 12.20
C ALA A 27 -8.24 -9.87 10.77
N GLU A 28 -9.53 -9.73 10.54
CA GLU A 28 -10.16 -9.89 9.23
C GLU A 28 -9.40 -8.96 8.30
N GLN A 29 -8.42 -9.53 7.58
CA GLN A 29 -7.77 -8.87 6.47
C GLN A 29 -8.93 -8.54 5.55
N ALA A 30 -9.36 -7.26 5.61
CA ALA A 30 -10.29 -6.72 4.66
C ALA A 30 -9.76 -7.14 3.30
N ALA A 31 -10.46 -8.10 2.67
CA ALA A 31 -10.08 -8.64 1.40
C ALA A 31 -9.88 -7.44 0.48
N SER A 32 -8.63 -7.08 0.25
CA SER A 32 -8.27 -6.03 -0.68
C SER A 32 -8.90 -6.46 -2.00
N ARG A 33 -9.89 -5.71 -2.44
CA ARG A 33 -10.55 -5.96 -3.72
C ARG A 33 -9.54 -5.59 -4.80
N GLU A 34 -8.62 -6.51 -5.02
CA GLU A 34 -7.50 -6.32 -5.92
C GLU A 34 -7.99 -6.11 -7.35
N VAL A 35 -7.38 -5.19 -8.04
CA VAL A 35 -7.62 -4.95 -9.46
C VAL A 35 -6.85 -6.00 -10.24
N THR A 36 -7.55 -7.00 -10.77
CA THR A 36 -6.95 -8.05 -11.60
C THR A 36 -6.54 -7.48 -12.95
N GLY A 37 -5.37 -7.87 -13.43
CA GLY A 37 -4.86 -7.48 -14.75
C GLY A 37 -4.04 -6.19 -14.76
N ALA A 38 -3.85 -5.53 -13.63
CA ALA A 38 -2.91 -4.40 -13.52
C ALA A 38 -1.48 -4.94 -13.29
N LYS A 39 -0.54 -4.51 -14.12
CA LYS A 39 0.88 -4.81 -14.00
C LYS A 39 1.68 -3.51 -13.96
N VAL A 40 2.47 -3.34 -12.91
CA VAL A 40 3.34 -2.18 -12.75
C VAL A 40 4.80 -2.59 -12.89
N THR A 41 5.56 -1.79 -13.62
CA THR A 41 7.02 -1.95 -13.81
C THR A 41 7.72 -0.61 -13.61
N ASN A 42 9.04 -0.65 -13.41
CA ASN A 42 9.91 0.55 -13.28
C ASN A 42 9.46 1.52 -12.17
N ALA A 43 8.81 1.00 -11.13
CA ALA A 43 8.27 1.84 -10.06
C ALA A 43 9.38 2.37 -9.16
N ARG A 44 9.42 3.69 -9.02
CA ARG A 44 10.40 4.39 -8.19
C ARG A 44 9.81 5.64 -7.55
N MET A 45 10.25 5.94 -6.34
CA MET A 45 9.99 7.16 -5.61
C MET A 45 11.26 7.99 -5.53
N VAL A 46 11.24 9.19 -6.07
CA VAL A 46 12.38 10.12 -6.09
C VAL A 46 12.19 11.15 -4.99
N LEU A 47 13.09 11.12 -4.01
CA LEU A 47 13.06 12.06 -2.89
C LEU A 47 13.55 13.44 -3.33
N SER A 48 12.97 14.50 -2.75
CA SER A 48 13.51 15.85 -2.90
C SER A 48 14.91 15.95 -2.26
N PRO A 49 15.82 16.76 -2.82
CA PRO A 49 17.09 17.05 -2.17
C PRO A 49 16.91 17.85 -0.87
N VAL A 50 15.75 18.47 -0.69
CA VAL A 50 15.39 19.20 0.51
C VAL A 50 14.44 18.36 1.35
N SER A 51 14.84 18.04 2.57
CA SER A 51 14.02 17.26 3.50
C SER A 51 12.67 17.93 3.77
N GLY A 52 11.61 17.12 3.84
CA GLY A 52 10.24 17.59 4.07
C GLY A 52 9.51 18.07 2.81
N ASN A 53 10.20 18.32 1.72
CA ASN A 53 9.57 18.59 0.45
C ASN A 53 8.92 17.32 -0.14
N PRO A 54 7.87 17.46 -0.96
CA PRO A 54 7.24 16.33 -1.61
C PRO A 54 8.22 15.48 -2.44
N ALA A 55 7.97 14.19 -2.48
CA ALA A 55 8.65 13.25 -3.37
C ALA A 55 7.75 12.91 -4.56
N ALA A 56 8.35 12.52 -5.68
CA ALA A 56 7.63 12.12 -6.86
C ALA A 56 7.70 10.61 -7.07
N VAL A 57 6.58 9.97 -7.46
CA VAL A 57 6.55 8.55 -7.82
C VAL A 57 6.27 8.41 -9.30
N TYR A 58 7.09 7.58 -9.95
CA TYR A 58 7.04 7.26 -11.36
C TYR A 58 6.95 5.76 -11.56
N PHE A 59 6.25 5.32 -12.59
CA PHE A 59 6.08 3.89 -12.94
C PHE A 59 5.44 3.74 -14.31
N ASP A 60 5.52 2.55 -14.86
CA ASP A 60 4.76 2.14 -16.04
C ASP A 60 3.65 1.20 -15.60
N LEU A 61 2.44 1.44 -16.09
CA LEU A 61 1.25 0.63 -15.82
C LEU A 61 0.73 0.04 -17.12
N GLU A 62 0.64 -1.28 -17.18
CA GLU A 62 -0.06 -2.02 -18.22
C GLU A 62 -1.33 -2.62 -17.61
N TYR A 63 -2.44 -2.49 -18.31
CA TYR A 63 -3.72 -3.03 -17.84
C TYR A 63 -4.30 -4.02 -18.84
N ALA A 64 -4.52 -5.23 -18.40
CA ALA A 64 -5.06 -6.36 -19.20
C ALA A 64 -6.33 -6.96 -18.56
N GLY A 65 -7.10 -6.16 -17.83
CA GLY A 65 -8.36 -6.62 -17.23
C GLY A 65 -9.52 -6.62 -18.23
N ASP A 66 -10.64 -7.23 -17.85
CA ASP A 66 -11.81 -7.42 -18.72
C ASP A 66 -12.67 -6.16 -18.87
N ARG A 67 -12.55 -5.18 -17.99
CA ARG A 67 -13.38 -3.97 -17.97
C ARG A 67 -12.50 -2.74 -17.72
N PRO A 68 -12.85 -1.60 -18.32
CA PRO A 68 -12.17 -0.35 -17.99
C PRO A 68 -12.15 -0.07 -16.48
N ILE A 69 -11.06 0.48 -16.01
CA ILE A 69 -10.93 1.00 -14.66
C ILE A 69 -10.72 2.51 -14.71
N THR A 70 -11.05 3.19 -13.62
CA THR A 70 -10.79 4.63 -13.49
C THR A 70 -9.97 4.85 -12.24
N LEU A 71 -8.70 5.24 -12.41
CA LEU A 71 -7.85 5.66 -11.30
C LEU A 71 -8.35 6.99 -10.76
N ARG A 72 -8.54 7.07 -9.45
CA ARG A 72 -9.03 8.27 -8.79
C ARG A 72 -8.14 8.79 -7.66
N GLY A 73 -7.15 8.02 -7.24
CA GLY A 73 -6.30 8.41 -6.13
C GLY A 73 -5.15 7.46 -5.93
N ALA A 74 -4.22 7.92 -5.10
CA ALA A 74 -3.04 7.18 -4.71
C ALA A 74 -2.75 7.37 -3.22
N SER A 75 -2.02 6.42 -2.63
CA SER A 75 -1.36 6.57 -1.35
C SER A 75 0.04 5.98 -1.41
N VAL A 76 0.94 6.52 -0.59
CA VAL A 76 2.33 6.05 -0.49
C VAL A 76 2.60 5.78 0.99
N LYS A 77 3.03 4.58 1.32
CA LYS A 77 3.38 4.21 2.68
C LYS A 77 4.53 5.09 3.18
N GLY A 78 4.36 5.70 4.34
CA GLY A 78 5.33 6.64 4.90
C GLY A 78 5.24 8.07 4.35
N ALA A 79 4.20 8.41 3.58
CA ALA A 79 3.85 9.78 3.26
C ALA A 79 2.51 10.16 3.92
N GLU A 80 2.32 11.43 4.26
CA GLU A 80 1.07 11.90 4.90
C GLU A 80 -0.11 11.81 3.93
N SER A 81 0.11 12.16 2.66
CA SER A 81 -0.87 12.03 1.58
C SER A 81 -0.18 11.87 0.23
N ALA A 82 -0.95 11.46 -0.77
CA ALA A 82 -0.45 11.39 -2.13
C ALA A 82 -1.53 11.85 -3.12
N MET A 83 -1.12 12.58 -4.15
CA MET A 83 -1.97 13.12 -5.19
C MET A 83 -1.39 12.83 -6.56
N MET A 84 -2.27 12.55 -7.53
CA MET A 84 -1.85 12.40 -8.93
C MET A 84 -1.82 13.76 -9.59
N HIS A 85 -0.71 14.08 -10.23
CA HIS A 85 -0.51 15.34 -10.95
C HIS A 85 -0.12 15.08 -12.40
N THR A 86 -0.37 16.09 -13.23
CA THR A 86 0.10 16.17 -14.60
C THR A 86 0.56 17.60 -14.88
N TYR A 87 1.29 17.77 -15.98
CA TYR A 87 1.58 19.10 -16.51
C TYR A 87 0.54 19.47 -17.54
N GLY A 88 0.05 20.69 -17.48
CA GLY A 88 -0.80 21.32 -18.46
C GLY A 88 -0.29 22.72 -18.79
N GLU A 89 -0.76 23.29 -19.89
CA GLU A 89 -0.45 24.66 -20.27
C GLU A 89 -1.58 25.58 -19.83
N TRP A 90 -1.22 26.64 -19.12
CA TRP A 90 -2.12 27.73 -18.75
C TRP A 90 -1.45 29.06 -19.06
N GLU A 91 -2.10 29.92 -19.85
CA GLU A 91 -1.59 31.22 -20.29
C GLU A 91 -0.17 31.14 -20.89
N GLY A 92 0.11 30.12 -21.72
CA GLY A 92 1.39 29.91 -22.38
C GLY A 92 2.51 29.43 -21.45
N ARG A 93 2.18 28.97 -20.22
CA ARG A 93 3.14 28.43 -19.24
C ARG A 93 2.77 27.03 -18.85
N GLN A 94 3.77 26.16 -18.77
CA GLN A 94 3.58 24.83 -18.17
C GLN A 94 3.32 24.97 -16.66
N GLN A 95 2.24 24.39 -16.21
CA GLN A 95 1.88 24.34 -14.79
C GLN A 95 1.54 22.92 -14.38
N MET A 96 1.91 22.56 -13.16
CA MET A 96 1.50 21.31 -12.53
C MET A 96 0.05 21.46 -12.07
N MET A 97 -0.79 20.51 -12.43
CA MET A 97 -2.20 20.46 -12.08
C MET A 97 -2.55 19.11 -11.51
N GLU A 98 -3.50 19.09 -10.58
CA GLU A 98 -4.08 17.82 -10.12
C GLU A 98 -4.77 17.12 -11.28
N MET A 99 -4.52 15.81 -11.40
CA MET A 99 -5.14 15.01 -12.44
C MET A 99 -6.61 14.77 -12.14
N THR A 100 -7.45 14.91 -13.16
CA THR A 100 -8.79 14.32 -13.13
C THR A 100 -8.68 12.79 -13.11
N PRO A 101 -9.73 12.07 -12.66
CA PRO A 101 -9.72 10.61 -12.72
C PRO A 101 -9.37 10.08 -14.10
N LEU A 102 -8.41 9.16 -14.16
CA LEU A 102 -7.87 8.60 -15.40
C LEU A 102 -8.56 7.28 -15.75
N VAL A 103 -9.22 7.25 -16.91
CA VAL A 103 -9.80 6.01 -17.45
C VAL A 103 -8.71 5.21 -18.15
N ILE A 104 -8.64 3.91 -17.84
CA ILE A 104 -7.70 2.95 -18.42
C ILE A 104 -8.50 1.75 -18.95
N ASN A 105 -8.38 1.49 -20.24
CA ASN A 105 -9.04 0.39 -20.92
C ASN A 105 -8.16 -0.86 -20.93
N ALA A 106 -8.75 -2.00 -21.24
CA ALA A 106 -7.99 -3.23 -21.47
C ALA A 106 -6.99 -3.04 -22.62
N GLY A 107 -5.72 -3.38 -22.37
CA GLY A 107 -4.62 -3.20 -23.30
C GLY A 107 -3.90 -1.86 -23.23
N ASP A 108 -4.42 -0.90 -22.46
CA ASP A 108 -3.77 0.39 -22.31
C ASP A 108 -2.45 0.29 -21.53
N LYS A 109 -1.50 1.11 -21.94
CA LYS A 109 -0.22 1.36 -21.26
C LYS A 109 -0.14 2.83 -20.88
N VAL A 110 0.03 3.07 -19.59
CA VAL A 110 0.12 4.42 -19.04
C VAL A 110 1.47 4.59 -18.37
N THR A 111 2.18 5.66 -18.70
CA THR A 111 3.49 5.96 -18.11
C THR A 111 3.39 7.20 -17.22
N PHE A 112 3.77 7.03 -15.98
CA PHE A 112 4.01 8.10 -15.02
C PHE A 112 5.52 8.41 -15.01
N ALA A 113 5.90 9.57 -15.56
CA ALA A 113 7.29 9.93 -15.81
C ALA A 113 7.58 11.41 -15.52
N PRO A 114 8.85 11.78 -15.32
CA PRO A 114 9.26 13.20 -15.21
C PRO A 114 8.76 14.02 -16.40
N GLY A 115 8.22 15.20 -16.12
CA GLY A 115 7.63 16.08 -17.16
C GLY A 115 6.24 15.68 -17.64
N GLY A 116 5.71 14.55 -17.15
CA GLY A 116 4.37 14.05 -17.46
C GLY A 116 3.55 13.79 -16.21
N GLN A 117 2.72 12.74 -16.28
CA GLN A 117 1.93 12.27 -15.14
C GLN A 117 2.86 11.74 -14.05
N HIS A 118 2.53 12.02 -12.79
CA HIS A 118 3.29 11.54 -11.63
C HIS A 118 2.41 11.56 -10.36
N ILE A 119 2.85 10.84 -9.33
CA ILE A 119 2.24 10.93 -8.00
C ILE A 119 3.15 11.80 -7.13
N MET A 120 2.59 12.83 -6.50
CA MET A 120 3.25 13.61 -5.47
C MET A 120 2.96 13.00 -4.10
N ALA A 121 3.99 12.50 -3.44
CA ALA A 121 3.94 12.03 -2.06
C ALA A 121 4.31 13.19 -1.12
N MET A 122 3.32 13.66 -0.37
CA MET A 122 3.45 14.83 0.50
C MET A 122 4.03 14.46 1.86
N LYS A 123 4.93 15.28 2.37
CA LYS A 123 5.58 15.09 3.69
C LYS A 123 6.08 13.65 3.89
N PRO A 124 6.99 13.17 3.05
CA PRO A 124 7.57 11.85 3.24
C PRO A 124 8.29 11.77 4.59
N ALA A 125 8.09 10.65 5.28
CA ALA A 125 8.71 10.38 6.57
C ALA A 125 10.24 10.27 6.43
N ALA A 126 10.97 10.65 7.48
CA ALA A 126 12.43 10.68 7.48
C ALA A 126 13.09 9.29 7.33
N GLU A 127 12.32 8.23 7.57
CA GLU A 127 12.74 6.83 7.41
C GLU A 127 12.82 6.40 5.95
N LEU A 128 12.13 7.10 5.04
CA LEU A 128 12.23 6.85 3.60
C LEU A 128 13.56 7.39 3.08
N LYS A 129 14.48 6.48 2.77
CA LYS A 129 15.85 6.81 2.36
C LYS A 129 16.20 6.14 1.03
N PRO A 130 17.07 6.78 0.22
CA PRO A 130 17.57 6.18 -1.01
C PRO A 130 18.14 4.77 -0.77
N GLY A 131 17.88 3.85 -1.71
CA GLY A 131 18.24 2.43 -1.61
C GLY A 131 17.21 1.57 -0.87
N GLY A 132 16.19 2.19 -0.25
CA GLY A 132 15.06 1.49 0.35
C GLY A 132 13.93 1.23 -0.64
N SER A 133 12.80 0.77 -0.11
CA SER A 133 11.56 0.55 -0.87
C SER A 133 10.37 1.03 -0.07
N THR A 134 9.35 1.50 -0.76
CA THR A 134 8.04 1.83 -0.17
C THR A 134 6.92 1.19 -0.98
N GLU A 135 5.74 1.07 -0.37
CA GLU A 135 4.54 0.58 -1.03
C GLU A 135 3.70 1.76 -1.55
N VAL A 136 3.33 1.68 -2.80
CA VAL A 136 2.41 2.61 -3.46
C VAL A 136 1.11 1.87 -3.73
N THR A 137 -0.01 2.46 -3.34
CA THR A 137 -1.36 1.93 -3.57
C THR A 137 -2.14 2.86 -4.45
N LEU A 138 -2.68 2.35 -5.54
CA LEU A 138 -3.60 3.07 -6.41
C LEU A 138 -5.04 2.67 -6.09
N THR A 139 -5.93 3.66 -6.08
CA THR A 139 -7.36 3.48 -5.83
C THR A 139 -8.14 3.75 -7.09
N VAL A 140 -9.03 2.82 -7.47
CA VAL A 140 -9.96 3.00 -8.58
C VAL A 140 -11.35 3.39 -8.10
N VAL A 141 -12.15 3.92 -8.99
CA VAL A 141 -13.57 4.17 -8.73
C VAL A 141 -14.24 2.84 -8.34
N GLY A 142 -15.09 2.87 -7.30
CA GLY A 142 -15.67 1.66 -6.70
C GLY A 142 -14.85 1.07 -5.55
N GLY A 143 -13.72 1.70 -5.18
CA GLY A 143 -12.97 1.39 -3.95
C GLY A 143 -12.06 0.17 -4.03
N LYS A 144 -11.87 -0.42 -5.22
CA LYS A 144 -10.81 -1.41 -5.43
C LYS A 144 -9.46 -0.73 -5.44
N THR A 145 -8.44 -1.46 -4.99
CA THR A 145 -7.06 -0.98 -4.94
C THR A 145 -6.12 -2.01 -5.52
N PHE A 146 -4.94 -1.58 -5.92
CA PHE A 146 -3.80 -2.44 -6.15
C PHE A 146 -2.53 -1.75 -5.68
N SER A 147 -1.61 -2.52 -5.12
CA SER A 147 -0.38 -2.02 -4.53
C SER A 147 0.84 -2.62 -5.22
N PHE A 148 1.91 -1.87 -5.23
CA PHE A 148 3.19 -2.29 -5.78
C PHE A 148 4.34 -1.65 -5.01
N PRO A 149 5.51 -2.32 -4.94
CA PRO A 149 6.71 -1.73 -4.37
C PRO A 149 7.32 -0.72 -5.32
N ALA A 150 7.81 0.39 -4.78
CA ALA A 150 8.58 1.40 -5.49
C ALA A 150 9.96 1.55 -4.83
N GLU A 151 11.03 1.49 -5.63
CA GLU A 151 12.38 1.75 -5.19
C GLU A 151 12.52 3.22 -4.78
N ILE A 152 13.19 3.50 -3.67
CA ILE A 152 13.44 4.87 -3.23
C ILE A 152 14.79 5.33 -3.76
N ARG A 153 14.79 6.43 -4.50
CA ARG A 153 15.97 7.07 -5.09
C ARG A 153 16.17 8.49 -4.58
N GLY A 154 17.38 8.94 -4.57
CA GLY A 154 17.73 10.34 -4.34
C GLY A 154 17.49 11.19 -5.59
N ALA A 155 17.38 12.50 -5.45
CA ALA A 155 17.18 13.43 -6.57
C ALA A 155 18.32 13.39 -7.63
N ASN A 156 19.50 12.91 -7.27
CA ASN A 156 20.65 12.80 -8.18
C ASN A 156 20.71 11.48 -8.94
N ASP A 157 19.91 10.48 -8.55
CA ASP A 157 19.94 9.14 -9.13
C ASP A 157 19.11 9.02 -10.42
N GLU A 158 18.43 10.09 -10.80
CA GLU A 158 17.58 10.20 -12.01
C GLU A 158 18.31 10.87 -13.21
N ARG A 159 19.62 11.13 -13.10
CA ARG A 159 20.40 11.81 -14.16
C ARG A 159 21.21 10.83 -14.98
#